data_c287c5384260d1492ce1da6984b6f790
#
_entry.id   c287c5384260d1492ce1da6984b6f790
#
_cell.length_a   1.000
_cell.length_b   1.000
_cell.length_c   1.000
_cell.angle_alpha   90.00
_cell.angle_beta   90.00
_cell.angle_gamma   90.00
#
_symmetry.space_group_name_H-M   'P 1'
#
loop_
_entity.id
_entity.type
_entity.pdbx_description
1 polymer ?
#
loop_
_entity_poly.entity_id
_entity_poly.type
_entity_poly.pdbx_seq_one_letter_code
_entity_poly.pdbx_strand_id
1 'polypeptide(L)'
;LEFNKIKDLFQGFLQTEQGKLELQVLQPTTKKEAIERAFLEVADMEQILVEDPHFHLAATKDITAISKRLELDGDLNIEELLVLKKVLRVSHDLVTFYNDLENVRLQELNRVFENLVDFPAIQGSLLAVNDGGFIESFASEDLGRIRR
;
A
#
# COMPACT_ATOMS: atom_id res chain seq x y z
N LEU A 1 3.62 31.10 10.67
CA LEU A 1 2.62 30.03 10.53
C LEU A 1 3.20 28.73 11.07
N GLU A 2 2.48 28.11 11.99
CA GLU A 2 2.90 26.88 12.71
C GLU A 2 2.65 25.61 11.88
N PHE A 3 3.00 25.63 10.58
CA PHE A 3 2.74 24.54 9.65
C PHE A 3 3.35 23.19 10.11
N ASN A 4 4.55 23.24 10.72
CA ASN A 4 5.17 22.04 11.26
C ASN A 4 4.36 21.41 12.40
N LYS A 5 3.75 22.21 13.27
CA LYS A 5 2.86 21.70 14.33
C LYS A 5 1.62 21.01 13.74
N ILE A 6 1.09 21.51 12.63
CA ILE A 6 -0.01 20.87 11.92
C ILE A 6 0.45 19.51 11.38
N LYS A 7 1.65 19.45 10.76
CA LYS A 7 2.23 18.17 10.29
C LYS A 7 2.40 17.17 11.43
N ASP A 8 2.88 17.61 12.58
CA ASP A 8 3.05 16.74 13.77
C ASP A 8 1.71 16.14 14.23
N LEU A 9 0.61 16.92 14.19
CA LEU A 9 -0.72 16.41 14.49
C LEU A 9 -1.19 15.34 13.50
N PHE A 10 -0.93 15.53 12.20
CA PHE A 10 -1.31 14.57 11.17
C PHE A 10 -0.49 13.27 11.22
N GLN A 11 0.74 13.31 11.71
CA GLN A 11 1.64 12.15 11.73
C GLN A 11 1.03 10.95 12.46
N GLY A 12 0.22 11.19 13.52
CA GLY A 12 -0.45 10.14 14.30
C GLY A 12 -1.54 9.39 13.52
N PHE A 13 -2.07 9.96 12.44
CA PHE A 13 -3.11 9.34 11.62
C PHE A 13 -2.57 8.52 10.46
N LEU A 14 -1.27 8.65 10.14
CA LEU A 14 -0.67 7.99 8.99
C LEU A 14 -0.28 6.56 9.33
N GLN A 15 -0.79 5.60 8.56
CA GLN A 15 -0.58 4.17 8.77
C GLN A 15 0.60 3.62 7.96
N THR A 16 0.92 4.22 6.82
CA THR A 16 1.97 3.75 5.91
C THR A 16 3.26 4.55 6.09
N GLU A 17 4.41 3.90 5.91
CA GLU A 17 5.70 4.60 5.91
C GLU A 17 5.80 5.61 4.78
N GLN A 18 5.29 5.27 3.60
CA GLN A 18 5.27 6.18 2.45
C GLN A 18 4.44 7.44 2.75
N GLY A 19 3.24 7.29 3.34
CA GLY A 19 2.44 8.45 3.75
C GLY A 19 3.15 9.37 4.75
N LYS A 20 3.94 8.81 5.66
CA LYS A 20 4.77 9.60 6.59
C LYS A 20 5.88 10.35 5.86
N LEU A 21 6.53 9.74 4.87
CA LEU A 21 7.54 10.39 4.04
C LEU A 21 6.92 11.54 3.22
N GLU A 22 5.76 11.32 2.60
CA GLU A 22 5.02 12.35 1.86
C GLU A 22 4.64 13.53 2.77
N LEU A 23 4.18 13.27 3.99
CA LEU A 23 3.90 14.35 4.95
C LEU A 23 5.14 15.16 5.29
N GLN A 24 6.32 14.53 5.42
CA GLN A 24 7.56 15.24 5.73
C GLN A 24 7.95 16.25 4.64
N VAL A 25 7.79 15.87 3.35
CA VAL A 25 8.14 16.72 2.21
C VAL A 25 7.03 17.70 1.84
N LEU A 26 5.83 17.53 2.38
CA LEU A 26 4.69 18.41 2.11
C LEU A 26 5.03 19.87 2.48
N GLN A 27 4.78 20.79 1.56
CA GLN A 27 4.99 22.23 1.71
C GLN A 27 3.71 23.00 1.38
N PRO A 28 3.48 24.17 2.00
CA PRO A 28 2.41 25.04 1.60
C PRO A 28 2.56 25.43 0.12
N THR A 29 1.45 25.51 -0.59
CA THR A 29 1.41 25.93 -1.99
C THR A 29 0.41 27.07 -2.18
N THR A 30 0.70 27.94 -3.15
CA THR A 30 -0.22 29.00 -3.62
C THR A 30 -0.79 28.69 -5.01
N LYS A 31 -0.44 27.52 -5.57
CA LYS A 31 -0.94 27.09 -6.88
C LYS A 31 -2.40 26.65 -6.75
N LYS A 32 -3.30 27.45 -7.34
CA LYS A 32 -4.74 27.25 -7.25
C LYS A 32 -5.16 25.83 -7.65
N GLU A 33 -4.66 25.34 -8.79
CA GLU A 33 -5.02 24.03 -9.32
C GLU A 33 -4.58 22.87 -8.39
N ALA A 34 -3.43 23.03 -7.71
CA ALA A 34 -2.96 22.03 -6.74
C ALA A 34 -3.84 22.02 -5.48
N ILE A 35 -4.29 23.19 -5.04
CA ILE A 35 -5.18 23.32 -3.89
C ILE A 35 -6.56 22.74 -4.22
N GLU A 36 -7.14 23.07 -5.38
CA GLU A 36 -8.43 22.57 -5.83
C GLU A 36 -8.41 21.04 -5.95
N ARG A 37 -7.34 20.48 -6.52
CA ARG A 37 -7.15 19.02 -6.60
C ARG A 37 -7.12 18.38 -5.21
N ALA A 38 -6.32 18.93 -4.29
CA ALA A 38 -6.24 18.39 -2.93
C ALA A 38 -7.60 18.41 -2.21
N PHE A 39 -8.43 19.43 -2.43
CA PHE A 39 -9.79 19.45 -1.89
C PHE A 39 -10.70 18.38 -2.51
N LEU A 40 -10.55 18.10 -3.81
CA LEU A 40 -11.30 17.03 -4.47
C LEU A 40 -10.86 15.64 -3.96
N GLU A 41 -9.56 15.43 -3.75
CA GLU A 41 -9.03 14.20 -3.14
C GLU A 41 -9.60 13.98 -1.73
N VAL A 42 -9.70 15.03 -0.91
CA VAL A 42 -10.32 14.97 0.42
C VAL A 42 -11.83 14.67 0.30
N ALA A 43 -12.54 15.34 -0.61
CA ALA A 43 -13.96 15.09 -0.82
C ALA A 43 -14.24 13.66 -1.31
N ASP A 44 -13.40 13.11 -2.18
CA ASP A 44 -13.48 11.72 -2.61
C ASP A 44 -13.28 10.77 -1.42
N MET A 45 -12.31 11.05 -0.55
CA MET A 45 -12.08 10.24 0.64
C MET A 45 -13.23 10.31 1.63
N GLU A 46 -13.87 11.48 1.79
CA GLU A 46 -15.08 11.62 2.60
C GLU A 46 -16.22 10.76 2.05
N GLN A 47 -16.41 10.69 0.73
CA GLN A 47 -17.42 9.82 0.12
C GLN A 47 -17.12 8.33 0.38
N ILE A 48 -15.86 7.91 0.28
CA ILE A 48 -15.43 6.54 0.62
C ILE A 48 -15.79 6.22 2.07
N LEU A 49 -15.49 7.11 3.01
CA LEU A 49 -15.75 6.90 4.44
C LEU A 49 -17.25 6.95 4.80
N VAL A 50 -18.07 7.59 3.97
CA VAL A 50 -19.54 7.56 4.12
C VAL A 50 -20.09 6.20 3.66
N GLU A 51 -19.58 5.65 2.54
CA GLU A 51 -19.99 4.34 2.01
C GLU A 51 -19.46 3.20 2.88
N ASP A 52 -18.19 3.25 3.25
CA ASP A 52 -17.57 2.30 4.18
C ASP A 52 -16.90 3.03 5.36
N PRO A 53 -17.62 3.23 6.48
CA PRO A 53 -17.05 3.85 7.68
C PRO A 53 -15.90 3.07 8.34
N HIS A 54 -15.68 1.81 7.94
CA HIS A 54 -14.60 0.96 8.44
C HIS A 54 -13.39 0.93 7.50
N PHE A 55 -13.46 1.64 6.38
CA PHE A 55 -12.34 1.73 5.46
C PHE A 55 -11.08 2.23 6.19
N HIS A 56 -10.00 1.49 6.05
CA HIS A 56 -8.70 1.87 6.59
C HIS A 56 -7.57 1.30 5.74
N LEU A 57 -6.48 2.04 5.64
CA LEU A 57 -5.25 1.55 5.03
C LEU A 57 -4.47 0.72 6.05
N ALA A 58 -4.15 -0.52 5.72
CA ALA A 58 -3.27 -1.33 6.54
C ALA A 58 -1.84 -0.74 6.53
N ALA A 59 -1.17 -0.80 7.68
CA ALA A 59 0.21 -0.33 7.80
C ALA A 59 1.14 -1.12 6.88
N THR A 60 1.87 -0.42 6.02
CA THR A 60 2.88 -1.00 5.12
C THR A 60 4.23 -0.33 5.31
N LYS A 61 5.30 -1.07 5.02
CA LYS A 61 6.66 -0.54 4.95
C LYS A 61 6.97 -0.04 3.55
N ASP A 62 7.96 0.84 3.45
CA ASP A 62 8.51 1.25 2.17
C ASP A 62 9.29 0.08 1.53
N ILE A 63 8.95 -0.23 0.27
CA ILE A 63 9.59 -1.31 -0.52
C ILE A 63 10.54 -0.79 -1.60
N THR A 64 10.84 0.51 -1.61
CA THR A 64 11.69 1.12 -2.65
C THR A 64 13.06 0.43 -2.76
N ALA A 65 13.67 0.09 -1.64
CA ALA A 65 14.97 -0.60 -1.64
C ALA A 65 14.85 -2.06 -2.13
N ILE A 66 13.74 -2.74 -1.81
CA ILE A 66 13.43 -4.10 -2.27
C ILE A 66 13.24 -4.08 -3.79
N SER A 67 12.43 -3.16 -4.30
CA SER A 67 12.16 -3.00 -5.73
C SER A 67 13.44 -2.76 -6.53
N LYS A 68 14.28 -1.81 -6.09
CA LYS A 68 15.58 -1.53 -6.75
C LYS A 68 16.52 -2.73 -6.75
N ARG A 69 16.50 -3.56 -5.72
CA ARG A 69 17.32 -4.78 -5.67
C ARG A 69 16.81 -5.81 -6.66
N LEU A 70 15.49 -6.00 -6.75
CA LEU A 70 14.88 -6.92 -7.71
C LEU A 70 15.13 -6.48 -9.17
N GLU A 71 15.14 -5.18 -9.47
CA GLU A 71 15.50 -4.64 -10.80
C GLU A 71 16.93 -5.00 -11.21
N LEU A 72 17.78 -5.31 -10.23
CA LEU A 72 19.19 -5.72 -10.44
C LEU A 72 19.38 -7.25 -10.27
N ASP A 73 18.31 -8.03 -10.40
CA ASP A 73 18.31 -9.49 -10.21
C ASP A 73 18.85 -9.94 -8.85
N GLY A 74 18.69 -9.12 -7.82
CA GLY A 74 19.14 -9.42 -6.46
C GLY A 74 18.16 -10.31 -5.70
N ASP A 75 18.69 -11.08 -4.75
CA ASP A 75 17.92 -11.95 -3.88
C ASP A 75 17.23 -11.19 -2.73
N LEU A 76 16.10 -11.71 -2.28
CA LEU A 76 15.39 -11.24 -1.09
C LEU A 76 15.56 -12.24 0.07
N ASN A 77 15.72 -11.71 1.27
CA ASN A 77 15.66 -12.51 2.49
C ASN A 77 14.20 -12.72 2.94
N ILE A 78 14.00 -13.56 3.94
CA ILE A 78 12.65 -13.91 4.44
C ILE A 78 11.89 -12.68 4.95
N GLU A 79 12.55 -11.76 5.65
CA GLU A 79 11.90 -10.55 6.17
C GLU A 79 11.41 -9.65 5.04
N GLU A 80 12.22 -9.50 3.99
CA GLU A 80 11.85 -8.74 2.79
C GLU A 80 10.69 -9.40 2.02
N LEU A 81 10.68 -10.73 1.94
CA LEU A 81 9.56 -11.47 1.35
C LEU A 81 8.26 -11.27 2.13
N LEU A 82 8.30 -11.24 3.46
CA LEU A 82 7.13 -10.96 4.30
C LEU A 82 6.64 -9.52 4.13
N VAL A 83 7.56 -8.55 4.02
CA VAL A 83 7.21 -7.16 3.71
C VAL A 83 6.52 -7.07 2.36
N LEU A 84 7.10 -7.67 1.31
CA LEU A 84 6.53 -7.69 -0.03
C LEU A 84 5.15 -8.37 -0.05
N LYS A 85 5.02 -9.55 0.59
CA LYS A 85 3.75 -10.27 0.74
C LYS A 85 2.66 -9.37 1.33
N LYS A 86 2.99 -8.61 2.39
CA LYS A 86 2.05 -7.69 3.03
C LYS A 86 1.64 -6.54 2.11
N VAL A 87 2.57 -5.91 1.41
CA VAL A 87 2.29 -4.81 0.48
C VAL A 87 1.40 -5.30 -0.67
N LEU A 88 1.72 -6.46 -1.26
CA LEU A 88 0.90 -7.03 -2.34
C LEU A 88 -0.52 -7.39 -1.88
N ARG A 89 -0.67 -7.89 -0.65
CA ARG A 89 -2.01 -8.14 -0.08
C ARG A 89 -2.80 -6.85 0.07
N VAL A 90 -2.18 -5.79 0.60
CA VAL A 90 -2.85 -4.48 0.73
C VAL A 90 -3.23 -3.92 -0.64
N SER A 91 -2.39 -4.09 -1.66
CA SER A 91 -2.73 -3.69 -3.04
C SER A 91 -3.93 -4.45 -3.57
N HIS A 92 -3.98 -5.77 -3.37
CA HIS A 92 -5.11 -6.62 -3.74
C HIS A 92 -6.40 -6.18 -3.04
N ASP A 93 -6.34 -5.98 -1.72
CA ASP A 93 -7.48 -5.54 -0.91
C ASP A 93 -8.03 -4.20 -1.40
N LEU A 94 -7.15 -3.25 -1.76
CA LEU A 94 -7.54 -1.96 -2.31
C LEU A 94 -8.15 -2.06 -3.71
N VAL A 95 -7.61 -2.92 -4.59
CA VAL A 95 -8.18 -3.17 -5.93
C VAL A 95 -9.57 -3.79 -5.80
N THR A 96 -9.73 -4.77 -4.91
CA THR A 96 -11.03 -5.39 -4.64
C THR A 96 -12.02 -4.37 -4.09
N PHE A 97 -11.62 -3.61 -3.07
CA PHE A 97 -12.43 -2.55 -2.49
C PHE A 97 -12.92 -1.56 -3.55
N TYR A 98 -12.01 -1.08 -4.42
CA TYR A 98 -12.36 -0.14 -5.46
C TYR A 98 -13.35 -0.72 -6.48
N ASN A 99 -13.19 -1.98 -6.86
CA ASN A 99 -14.11 -2.66 -7.77
C ASN A 99 -15.50 -2.88 -7.17
N ASP A 100 -15.60 -2.97 -5.84
CA ASP A 100 -16.84 -3.16 -5.10
C ASP A 100 -17.55 -1.84 -4.75
N LEU A 101 -16.94 -0.68 -5.05
CA LEU A 101 -17.57 0.63 -4.85
C LEU A 101 -18.69 0.87 -5.89
N GLU A 102 -19.95 0.71 -5.48
CA GLU A 102 -21.08 0.83 -6.40
C GLU A 102 -21.66 2.26 -6.49
N ASN A 103 -21.69 3.00 -5.38
CA ASN A 103 -22.44 4.26 -5.26
C ASN A 103 -21.56 5.51 -5.19
N VAL A 104 -20.25 5.35 -5.31
CA VAL A 104 -19.28 6.44 -5.15
C VAL A 104 -18.71 6.84 -6.51
N ARG A 105 -18.78 8.13 -6.82
CA ARG A 105 -18.13 8.71 -8.01
C ARG A 105 -16.93 9.54 -7.60
N LEU A 106 -15.77 8.91 -7.62
CA LEU A 106 -14.52 9.58 -7.32
C LEU A 106 -14.11 10.48 -8.50
N GLN A 107 -13.62 11.68 -8.20
CA GLN A 107 -13.15 12.66 -9.19
C GLN A 107 -11.64 12.60 -9.39
N GLU A 108 -10.87 12.65 -8.32
CA GLU A 108 -9.40 12.64 -8.34
C GLU A 108 -8.80 11.31 -7.89
N LEU A 109 -9.35 10.68 -6.84
CA LEU A 109 -8.84 9.40 -6.35
C LEU A 109 -9.08 8.24 -7.31
N ASN A 110 -10.05 8.37 -8.23
CA ASN A 110 -10.27 7.41 -9.30
C ASN A 110 -8.96 7.05 -10.02
N ARG A 111 -8.20 8.08 -10.38
CA ARG A 111 -6.92 7.93 -11.07
C ARG A 111 -5.87 7.19 -10.25
N VAL A 112 -5.91 7.31 -8.93
CA VAL A 112 -5.01 6.57 -8.02
C VAL A 112 -5.39 5.10 -8.01
N PHE A 113 -6.67 4.79 -7.83
CA PHE A 113 -7.19 3.42 -7.79
C PHE A 113 -7.02 2.69 -9.13
N GLU A 114 -7.29 3.35 -10.26
CA GLU A 114 -7.10 2.78 -11.60
C GLU A 114 -5.64 2.39 -11.91
N ASN A 115 -4.68 3.01 -11.24
CA ASN A 115 -3.26 2.69 -11.36
C ASN A 115 -2.78 1.59 -10.39
N LEU A 116 -3.65 1.13 -9.47
CA LEU A 116 -3.31 -0.01 -8.63
C LEU A 116 -3.35 -1.28 -9.47
N VAL A 117 -2.34 -2.12 -9.27
CA VAL A 117 -2.21 -3.39 -9.99
C VAL A 117 -2.25 -4.54 -8.99
N ASP A 118 -3.04 -5.55 -9.30
CA ASP A 118 -3.03 -6.82 -8.59
C ASP A 118 -2.03 -7.80 -9.22
N PHE A 119 -1.34 -8.56 -8.39
CA PHE A 119 -0.31 -9.52 -8.81
C PHE A 119 -0.61 -10.94 -8.26
N PRO A 120 -1.70 -11.60 -8.70
CA PRO A 120 -2.13 -12.86 -8.11
C PRO A 120 -1.10 -14.00 -8.27
N ALA A 121 -0.33 -14.01 -9.37
CA ALA A 121 0.71 -15.01 -9.57
C ALA A 121 1.85 -14.87 -8.56
N ILE A 122 2.29 -13.65 -8.27
CA ILE A 122 3.34 -13.37 -7.27
C ILE A 122 2.80 -13.69 -5.87
N GLN A 123 1.59 -13.27 -5.57
CA GLN A 123 0.93 -13.56 -4.28
C GLN A 123 0.83 -15.07 -4.07
N GLY A 124 0.42 -15.83 -5.09
CA GLY A 124 0.39 -17.29 -5.05
C GLY A 124 1.74 -17.93 -4.73
N SER A 125 2.81 -17.43 -5.34
CA SER A 125 4.18 -17.89 -5.04
C SER A 125 4.61 -17.55 -3.62
N LEU A 126 4.22 -16.40 -3.09
CA LEU A 126 4.56 -15.96 -1.73
C LEU A 126 3.78 -16.70 -0.64
N LEU A 127 2.74 -17.51 -0.98
CA LEU A 127 2.11 -18.43 -0.03
C LEU A 127 3.09 -19.48 0.50
N ALA A 128 4.15 -19.77 -0.25
CA ALA A 128 5.22 -20.66 0.19
C ALA A 128 6.01 -20.11 1.41
N VAL A 129 5.87 -18.84 1.74
CA VAL A 129 6.43 -18.23 2.95
C VAL A 129 5.27 -17.96 3.92
N ASN A 130 5.21 -18.68 5.05
CA ASN A 130 4.17 -18.43 6.05
C ASN A 130 4.45 -17.15 6.85
N ASP A 131 3.46 -16.69 7.61
CA ASP A 131 3.59 -15.42 8.36
C ASP A 131 4.59 -15.49 9.53
N GLY A 132 5.02 -16.69 9.92
CA GLY A 132 6.11 -16.91 10.87
C GLY A 132 7.52 -16.87 10.25
N GLY A 133 7.64 -16.61 8.95
CA GLY A 133 8.92 -16.54 8.24
C GLY A 133 9.52 -17.91 7.91
N PHE A 134 8.71 -18.95 7.86
CA PHE A 134 9.17 -20.28 7.44
C PHE A 134 8.73 -20.56 6.01
N ILE A 135 9.63 -21.22 5.26
CA ILE A 135 9.31 -21.70 3.91
C ILE A 135 8.54 -23.01 4.05
N GLU A 136 7.36 -23.09 3.47
CA GLU A 136 6.50 -24.27 3.50
C GLU A 136 7.06 -25.40 2.63
N SER A 137 6.76 -26.65 3.00
CA SER A 137 7.29 -27.83 2.30
C SER A 137 6.85 -27.93 0.83
N PHE A 138 5.75 -27.28 0.46
CA PHE A 138 5.26 -27.25 -0.91
C PHE A 138 5.97 -26.22 -1.81
N ALA A 139 6.88 -25.41 -1.25
CA ALA A 139 7.64 -24.41 -2.00
C ALA A 139 8.46 -25.01 -3.14
N SER A 140 8.95 -26.24 -2.98
CA SER A 140 9.54 -27.05 -4.03
C SER A 140 9.36 -28.54 -3.76
N GLU A 141 9.39 -29.36 -4.82
CA GLU A 141 9.32 -30.84 -4.69
C GLU A 141 10.49 -31.37 -3.85
N ASP A 142 11.69 -30.84 -4.04
CA ASP A 142 12.88 -31.26 -3.29
C ASP A 142 12.75 -30.95 -1.81
N LEU A 143 12.26 -29.74 -1.45
CA LEU A 143 12.02 -29.38 -0.06
C LEU A 143 10.97 -30.31 0.58
N GLY A 144 9.90 -30.59 -0.14
CA GLY A 144 8.86 -31.53 0.31
C GLY A 144 9.38 -32.96 0.50
N ARG A 145 10.36 -33.41 -0.29
CA ARG A 145 11.00 -34.72 -0.17
C ARG A 145 11.95 -34.80 1.03
N ILE A 146 12.75 -33.74 1.25
CA ILE A 146 13.76 -33.68 2.35
C ILE A 146 13.07 -33.63 3.73
N ARG A 147 11.90 -33.03 3.83
CA ARG A 147 11.18 -32.81 5.09
C ARG A 147 10.20 -33.94 5.45
N ARG A 148 10.10 -34.98 4.62
CA ARG A 148 9.35 -36.22 4.92
C ARG A 148 10.25 -37.22 5.64
#